data_aa3411752fff4bc948a30c4c34203773
#
_entry.id   aa3411752fff4bc948a30c4c34203773
#
_cell.length_a   1.000
_cell.length_b   1.000
_cell.length_c   1.000
_cell.angle_alpha   90.00
_cell.angle_beta   90.00
_cell.angle_gamma   90.00
#
_symmetry.space_group_name_H-M   'P 1'
#
loop_
_entity.id
_entity.type
_entity.pdbx_description
1 polymer ?
#
loop_
_entity_poly.entity_id
_entity_poly.type
_entity_poly.pdbx_seq_one_letter_code
_entity_poly.pdbx_strand_id
1 'polypeptide(L)'
;MGGKKDEVLRPHQLKQGYHIASISYPLVNEGALQPAMLNSALRAVQFLRFKAVEWKIDSSRIVATGGSAGGCSSLLIALHDDIANPKSPDPVERFSSRIAGAQVAGAQTTMNPFIIKERIGEKTFGNPMPYQPFGAETAEEMMKDWGKYKELALKCSPVTHLTQDDPPLHLFYNVN
;
A
#
# COMPACT_ATOMS: atom_id res chain seq x y z
N MET A 1 10.10 -7.21 -7.12
CA MET A 1 10.00 -8.66 -6.92
C MET A 1 8.57 -8.97 -6.53
N GLY A 2 7.75 -9.37 -7.49
CA GLY A 2 6.47 -10.01 -7.18
C GLY A 2 6.78 -11.28 -6.40
N GLY A 3 6.34 -11.38 -5.14
CA GLY A 3 6.51 -12.61 -4.38
C GLY A 3 5.93 -13.76 -5.18
N LYS A 4 6.63 -14.89 -5.23
CA LYS A 4 6.09 -16.07 -5.88
C LYS A 4 4.73 -16.37 -5.25
N LYS A 5 3.69 -16.44 -6.07
CA LYS A 5 2.30 -16.65 -5.60
C LYS A 5 2.19 -17.88 -4.67
N ASP A 6 3.05 -18.85 -4.85
CA ASP A 6 3.09 -20.10 -4.08
C ASP A 6 3.68 -19.92 -2.66
N GLU A 7 4.51 -18.88 -2.41
CA GLU A 7 5.09 -18.61 -1.09
C GLU A 7 4.12 -17.87 -0.15
N VAL A 8 3.03 -17.31 -0.69
CA VAL A 8 2.02 -16.57 0.08
C VAL A 8 0.97 -17.50 0.68
N LEU A 9 0.87 -18.73 0.20
CA LEU A 9 -0.03 -19.73 0.78
C LEU A 9 0.47 -20.09 2.20
N ARG A 10 -0.18 -19.52 3.20
CA ARG A 10 0.06 -19.81 4.62
C ARG A 10 -0.89 -20.92 5.08
N PRO A 11 -0.48 -22.21 5.03
CA PRO A 11 -1.37 -23.36 5.29
C PRO A 11 -2.04 -23.28 6.66
N HIS A 12 -1.37 -22.68 7.64
CA HIS A 12 -1.90 -22.51 8.98
C HIS A 12 -3.13 -21.59 8.99
N GLN A 13 -3.05 -20.45 8.29
CA GLN A 13 -4.17 -19.50 8.22
C GLN A 13 -5.36 -20.06 7.44
N LEU A 14 -5.11 -20.78 6.36
CA LEU A 14 -6.16 -21.46 5.61
C LEU A 14 -6.89 -22.49 6.48
N LYS A 15 -6.16 -23.27 7.31
CA LYS A 15 -6.75 -24.21 8.27
C LYS A 15 -7.58 -23.53 9.35
N GLN A 16 -7.32 -22.26 9.65
CA GLN A 16 -8.11 -21.44 10.58
C GLN A 16 -9.33 -20.79 9.93
N GLY A 17 -9.61 -21.07 8.66
CA GLY A 17 -10.77 -20.53 7.94
C GLY A 17 -10.54 -19.15 7.32
N TYR A 18 -9.29 -18.67 7.24
CA TYR A 18 -9.01 -17.43 6.51
C TYR A 18 -8.96 -17.68 5.00
N HIS A 19 -9.55 -16.77 4.24
CA HIS A 19 -9.29 -16.65 2.81
C HIS A 19 -8.04 -15.77 2.61
N ILE A 20 -7.17 -16.14 1.68
CA ILE A 20 -5.96 -15.41 1.37
C ILE A 20 -6.00 -14.97 -0.09
N ALA A 21 -5.86 -13.67 -0.32
CA ALA A 21 -5.70 -13.09 -1.64
C ALA A 21 -4.31 -12.49 -1.78
N SER A 22 -3.53 -12.96 -2.75
CA SER A 22 -2.27 -12.34 -3.16
C SER A 22 -2.55 -11.44 -4.34
N ILE A 23 -2.25 -10.14 -4.21
CA ILE A 23 -2.43 -9.16 -5.27
C ILE A 23 -1.16 -8.98 -6.08
N SER A 24 -1.30 -8.86 -7.40
CA SER A 24 -0.25 -8.36 -8.28
C SER A 24 -0.54 -6.92 -8.63
N TYR A 25 0.45 -6.07 -8.55
CA TYR A 25 0.39 -4.68 -8.99
C TYR A 25 1.60 -4.38 -9.88
N PRO A 26 1.51 -3.40 -10.79
CA PRO A 26 2.59 -3.09 -11.70
C PRO A 26 3.82 -2.60 -10.93
N LEU A 27 5.01 -3.00 -11.39
CA LEU A 27 6.27 -2.71 -10.72
C LEU A 27 7.11 -1.67 -11.49
N VAL A 28 8.02 -1.01 -10.80
CA VAL A 28 8.92 0.00 -11.39
C VAL A 28 9.76 -0.58 -12.54
N ASN A 29 10.26 -1.79 -12.39
CA ASN A 29 11.01 -2.49 -13.44
C ASN A 29 10.17 -2.90 -14.66
N GLU A 30 8.85 -2.79 -14.55
CA GLU A 30 7.89 -2.95 -15.66
C GLU A 30 7.47 -1.60 -16.25
N GLY A 31 8.13 -0.51 -15.84
CA GLY A 31 7.83 0.86 -16.27
C GLY A 31 6.69 1.54 -15.55
N ALA A 32 6.16 0.94 -14.50
CA ALA A 32 5.07 1.55 -13.74
C ALA A 32 5.59 2.56 -12.70
N LEU A 33 4.91 3.69 -12.63
CA LEU A 33 5.15 4.74 -11.63
C LEU A 33 3.90 4.94 -10.76
N GLN A 34 4.06 5.67 -9.66
CA GLN A 34 2.93 6.13 -8.88
C GLN A 34 2.09 7.14 -9.71
N PRO A 35 0.77 7.18 -9.53
CA PRO A 35 -0.04 6.44 -8.55
C PRO A 35 -0.59 5.08 -9.02
N ALA A 36 -0.11 4.53 -10.14
CA ALA A 36 -0.65 3.27 -10.68
C ALA A 36 -0.57 2.11 -9.68
N MET A 37 0.53 2.04 -8.90
CA MET A 37 0.72 1.03 -7.87
C MET A 37 -0.31 1.18 -6.73
N LEU A 38 -0.51 2.41 -6.24
CA LEU A 38 -1.52 2.73 -5.22
C LEU A 38 -2.93 2.40 -5.71
N ASN A 39 -3.28 2.88 -6.89
CA ASN A 39 -4.62 2.65 -7.46
C ASN A 39 -4.92 1.17 -7.64
N SER A 40 -3.92 0.38 -8.04
CA SER A 40 -4.06 -1.08 -8.17
C SER A 40 -4.33 -1.76 -6.82
N ALA A 41 -3.68 -1.29 -5.76
CA ALA A 41 -3.85 -1.84 -4.42
C ALA A 41 -5.26 -1.54 -3.86
N LEU A 42 -5.73 -0.30 -3.98
CA LEU A 42 -7.09 0.11 -3.57
C LEU A 42 -8.16 -0.63 -4.39
N ARG A 43 -7.97 -0.72 -5.71
CA ARG A 43 -8.88 -1.46 -6.58
C ARG A 43 -8.96 -2.95 -6.26
N ALA A 44 -7.87 -3.56 -5.79
CA ALA A 44 -7.90 -4.97 -5.38
C ALA A 44 -8.87 -5.20 -4.21
N VAL A 45 -8.96 -4.28 -3.25
CA VAL A 45 -9.94 -4.36 -2.16
C VAL A 45 -11.38 -4.22 -2.70
N GLN A 46 -11.62 -3.26 -3.58
CA GLN A 46 -12.93 -3.12 -4.23
C GLN A 46 -13.33 -4.39 -5.00
N PHE A 47 -12.37 -5.01 -5.70
CA PHE A 47 -12.60 -6.25 -6.43
C PHE A 47 -12.93 -7.43 -5.50
N LEU A 48 -12.23 -7.56 -4.37
CA LEU A 48 -12.56 -8.58 -3.35
C LEU A 48 -13.99 -8.39 -2.83
N ARG A 49 -14.43 -7.17 -2.59
CA ARG A 49 -15.81 -6.88 -2.18
C ARG A 49 -16.82 -7.16 -3.28
N PHE A 50 -16.51 -6.82 -4.52
CA PHE A 50 -17.34 -7.14 -5.67
C PHE A 50 -17.55 -8.66 -5.81
N LYS A 51 -16.52 -9.46 -5.53
CA LYS A 51 -16.55 -10.92 -5.58
C LYS A 51 -16.99 -11.60 -4.26
N ALA A 52 -17.27 -10.83 -3.22
CA ALA A 52 -17.45 -11.38 -1.87
C ALA A 52 -18.57 -12.43 -1.79
N VAL A 53 -19.71 -12.20 -2.43
CA VAL A 53 -20.84 -13.16 -2.45
C VAL A 53 -20.45 -14.44 -3.19
N GLU A 54 -19.87 -14.32 -4.38
CA GLU A 54 -19.45 -15.43 -5.21
C GLU A 54 -18.40 -16.32 -4.51
N TRP A 55 -17.44 -15.66 -3.84
CA TRP A 55 -16.32 -16.34 -3.17
C TRP A 55 -16.59 -16.65 -1.69
N LYS A 56 -17.77 -16.32 -1.18
CA LYS A 56 -18.17 -16.53 0.23
C LYS A 56 -17.20 -15.85 1.21
N ILE A 57 -16.76 -14.64 0.88
CA ILE A 57 -15.88 -13.81 1.71
C ILE A 57 -16.74 -12.87 2.55
N ASP A 58 -16.42 -12.77 3.83
CA ASP A 58 -16.95 -11.69 4.68
C ASP A 58 -16.23 -10.37 4.33
N SER A 59 -16.89 -9.53 3.54
CA SER A 59 -16.33 -8.26 3.08
C SER A 59 -16.12 -7.22 4.20
N SER A 60 -16.69 -7.43 5.39
CA SER A 60 -16.48 -6.56 6.55
C SER A 60 -15.16 -6.86 7.27
N ARG A 61 -14.53 -7.99 7.02
CA ARG A 61 -13.33 -8.48 7.70
C ARG A 61 -12.11 -8.62 6.79
N ILE A 62 -11.95 -7.72 5.84
CA ILE A 62 -10.76 -7.67 4.97
C ILE A 62 -9.62 -7.00 5.75
N VAL A 63 -8.48 -7.67 5.87
CA VAL A 63 -7.25 -7.17 6.49
C VAL A 63 -6.11 -7.21 5.47
N ALA A 64 -5.35 -6.13 5.38
CA ALA A 64 -4.15 -6.10 4.54
C ALA A 64 -2.90 -6.51 5.32
N THR A 65 -1.96 -7.21 4.66
CA THR A 65 -0.67 -7.53 5.27
C THR A 65 0.44 -7.45 4.23
N GLY A 66 1.62 -7.02 4.68
CA GLY A 66 2.78 -6.94 3.81
C GLY A 66 4.05 -6.51 4.52
N GLY A 67 5.17 -6.69 3.81
CA GLY A 67 6.48 -6.22 4.26
C GLY A 67 7.07 -5.22 3.27
N SER A 68 7.92 -4.27 3.74
CA SER A 68 8.60 -3.27 2.91
C SER A 68 7.60 -2.54 1.99
N ALA A 69 7.75 -2.56 0.68
CA ALA A 69 6.83 -1.96 -0.29
C ALA A 69 5.38 -2.49 -0.15
N GLY A 70 5.21 -3.80 0.10
CA GLY A 70 3.90 -4.39 0.39
C GLY A 70 3.31 -3.89 1.71
N GLY A 71 4.15 -3.62 2.70
CA GLY A 71 3.75 -2.98 3.95
C GLY A 71 3.28 -1.53 3.73
N CYS A 72 4.00 -0.75 2.94
CA CYS A 72 3.60 0.59 2.54
C CYS A 72 2.23 0.59 1.84
N SER A 73 2.04 -0.31 0.87
CA SER A 73 0.76 -0.47 0.18
C SER A 73 -0.37 -0.87 1.13
N SER A 74 -0.09 -1.75 2.10
CA SER A 74 -1.08 -2.15 3.12
C SER A 74 -1.47 -1.00 4.04
N LEU A 75 -0.50 -0.16 4.45
CA LEU A 75 -0.77 1.06 5.21
C LEU A 75 -1.58 2.07 4.40
N LEU A 76 -1.22 2.29 3.12
CA LEU A 76 -1.99 3.18 2.25
C LEU A 76 -3.44 2.71 2.09
N ILE A 77 -3.68 1.41 1.87
CA ILE A 77 -5.05 0.86 1.82
C ILE A 77 -5.80 1.11 3.13
N ALA A 78 -5.12 0.96 4.27
CA ALA A 78 -5.75 1.12 5.58
C ALA A 78 -6.13 2.58 5.89
N LEU A 79 -5.27 3.52 5.52
CA LEU A 79 -5.37 4.94 5.92
C LEU A 79 -5.99 5.83 4.83
N HIS A 80 -5.98 5.39 3.55
CA HIS A 80 -6.53 6.19 2.46
C HIS A 80 -8.05 6.31 2.57
N ASP A 81 -8.58 7.48 2.19
CA ASP A 81 -10.02 7.70 2.08
C ASP A 81 -10.69 6.66 1.18
N ASP A 82 -11.97 6.42 1.42
CA ASP A 82 -12.74 5.53 0.58
C ASP A 82 -12.88 6.09 -0.85
N ILE A 83 -12.46 5.30 -1.82
CA ILE A 83 -12.55 5.66 -3.24
C ILE A 83 -13.82 5.14 -3.92
N ALA A 84 -14.81 4.65 -3.17
CA ALA A 84 -16.05 4.15 -3.72
C ALA A 84 -16.76 5.24 -4.57
N ASN A 85 -17.14 4.87 -5.80
CA ASN A 85 -17.95 5.70 -6.66
C ASN A 85 -19.26 4.98 -7.04
N PRO A 86 -20.36 5.17 -6.28
CA PRO A 86 -21.63 4.48 -6.51
C PRO A 86 -22.22 4.70 -7.91
N LYS A 87 -21.82 5.77 -8.61
CA LYS A 87 -22.30 6.13 -9.95
C LYS A 87 -21.35 5.68 -11.08
N SER A 88 -20.25 5.00 -10.75
CA SER A 88 -19.33 4.52 -11.79
C SER A 88 -19.99 3.53 -12.74
N PRO A 89 -19.71 3.61 -14.06
CA PRO A 89 -20.09 2.55 -15.00
C PRO A 89 -19.39 1.23 -14.71
N ASP A 90 -18.20 1.25 -14.08
CA ASP A 90 -17.49 0.05 -13.61
C ASP A 90 -18.11 -0.45 -12.29
N PRO A 91 -18.70 -1.65 -12.27
CA PRO A 91 -19.34 -2.18 -11.07
C PRO A 91 -18.37 -2.39 -9.91
N VAL A 92 -17.07 -2.59 -10.17
CA VAL A 92 -16.04 -2.77 -9.12
C VAL A 92 -15.80 -1.46 -8.36
N GLU A 93 -15.79 -0.33 -9.03
CA GLU A 93 -15.56 0.98 -8.40
C GLU A 93 -16.70 1.43 -7.47
N ARG A 94 -17.85 0.77 -7.53
CA ARG A 94 -18.98 1.07 -6.64
C ARG A 94 -18.78 0.55 -5.21
N PHE A 95 -17.82 -0.32 -5.01
CA PHE A 95 -17.51 -0.92 -3.69
C PHE A 95 -16.47 -0.10 -2.93
N SER A 96 -16.56 -0.13 -1.60
CA SER A 96 -15.63 0.52 -0.71
C SER A 96 -14.21 -0.07 -0.81
N SER A 97 -13.19 0.79 -0.72
CA SER A 97 -11.80 0.41 -0.58
C SER A 97 -11.34 0.32 0.88
N ARG A 98 -12.16 0.69 1.85
CA ARG A 98 -11.82 0.62 3.29
C ARG A 98 -11.63 -0.83 3.75
N ILE A 99 -10.76 -1.05 4.73
CA ILE A 99 -10.48 -2.37 5.29
C ILE A 99 -10.63 -2.38 6.81
N ALA A 100 -10.67 -3.56 7.41
CA ALA A 100 -10.87 -3.74 8.86
C ALA A 100 -9.59 -3.60 9.68
N GLY A 101 -8.42 -3.60 9.06
CA GLY A 101 -7.12 -3.45 9.71
C GLY A 101 -5.96 -3.75 8.80
N ALA A 102 -4.74 -3.45 9.28
CA ALA A 102 -3.52 -3.84 8.58
C ALA A 102 -2.45 -4.35 9.55
N GLN A 103 -1.67 -5.33 9.07
CA GLN A 103 -0.48 -5.84 9.76
C GLN A 103 0.72 -5.71 8.83
N VAL A 104 1.72 -4.93 9.22
CA VAL A 104 2.85 -4.61 8.35
C VAL A 104 4.21 -4.77 9.04
N ALA A 105 5.22 -5.10 8.25
CA ALA A 105 6.60 -5.22 8.71
C ALA A 105 7.53 -4.35 7.86
N GLY A 106 8.34 -3.49 8.51
CA GLY A 106 9.34 -2.64 7.85
C GLY A 106 8.77 -1.75 6.74
N ALA A 107 7.54 -1.25 6.92
CA ALA A 107 6.83 -0.44 5.93
C ALA A 107 7.34 1.00 5.92
N GLN A 108 7.42 1.62 4.74
CA GLN A 108 7.61 3.06 4.63
C GLN A 108 6.30 3.76 5.01
N THR A 109 6.39 4.72 5.91
CA THR A 109 5.23 5.53 6.35
C THR A 109 5.15 6.87 5.65
N THR A 110 6.25 7.33 5.06
CA THR A 110 6.33 8.58 4.29
C THR A 110 7.21 8.43 3.07
N MET A 111 6.89 9.17 2.02
CA MET A 111 7.69 9.31 0.79
C MET A 111 8.34 10.71 0.70
N ASN A 112 8.27 11.48 1.77
CA ASN A 112 8.92 12.79 1.86
C ASN A 112 10.41 12.62 2.17
N PRO A 113 11.34 12.93 1.23
CA PRO A 113 12.77 12.69 1.43
C PRO A 113 13.37 13.55 2.55
N PHE A 114 12.80 14.72 2.83
CA PHE A 114 13.24 15.57 3.94
C PHE A 114 12.96 14.92 5.30
N ILE A 115 11.76 14.34 5.46
CA ILE A 115 11.38 13.61 6.69
C ILE A 115 12.21 12.33 6.82
N ILE A 116 12.42 11.61 5.72
CA ILE A 116 13.23 10.38 5.72
C ILE A 116 14.66 10.70 6.17
N LYS A 117 15.27 11.75 5.62
CA LYS A 117 16.61 12.20 6.00
C LYS A 117 16.69 12.57 7.47
N GLU A 118 15.75 13.38 7.96
CA GLU A 118 15.71 13.86 9.35
C GLU A 118 15.52 12.73 10.36
N ARG A 119 14.62 11.78 10.08
CA ARG A 119 14.16 10.79 11.07
C ARG A 119 14.91 9.47 11.03
N ILE A 120 15.37 9.05 9.85
CA ILE A 120 15.93 7.71 9.64
C ILE A 120 17.44 7.77 9.36
N GLY A 121 17.95 8.91 8.93
CA GLY A 121 19.37 9.18 8.72
C GLY A 121 19.91 8.79 7.34
N GLU A 122 21.17 9.09 7.11
CA GLU A 122 21.85 9.06 5.81
C GLU A 122 21.86 7.66 5.14
N LYS A 123 22.02 6.59 5.91
CA LYS A 123 22.12 5.23 5.36
C LYS A 123 20.85 4.81 4.62
N THR A 124 19.69 5.12 5.18
CA THR A 124 18.39 4.80 4.55
C THR A 124 18.05 5.80 3.46
N PHE A 125 18.45 7.06 3.66
CA PHE A 125 18.27 8.12 2.69
C PHE A 125 18.97 7.83 1.36
N GLY A 126 20.18 7.23 1.38
CA GLY A 126 20.93 6.82 0.18
C GLY A 126 20.33 5.64 -0.59
N ASN A 127 19.27 4.99 -0.08
CA ASN A 127 18.60 3.91 -0.81
C ASN A 127 17.67 4.50 -1.91
N PRO A 128 17.86 4.19 -3.19
CA PRO A 128 17.05 4.75 -4.28
C PRO A 128 15.63 4.17 -4.37
N MET A 129 15.40 2.98 -3.79
CA MET A 129 14.13 2.25 -3.94
C MET A 129 12.87 3.05 -3.58
N PRO A 130 12.83 3.89 -2.53
CA PRO A 130 11.63 4.68 -2.21
C PRO A 130 11.31 5.77 -3.24
N TYR A 131 12.28 6.22 -4.04
CA TYR A 131 12.18 7.36 -4.95
C TYR A 131 11.91 6.96 -6.39
N GLN A 132 12.41 5.79 -6.81
CA GLN A 132 12.19 5.25 -8.16
C GLN A 132 10.71 5.15 -8.58
N PRO A 133 9.75 4.81 -7.70
CA PRO A 133 8.33 4.80 -8.05
C PRO A 133 7.78 6.19 -8.45
N PHE A 134 8.50 7.26 -8.16
CA PHE A 134 8.15 8.64 -8.54
C PHE A 134 8.89 9.12 -9.78
N GLY A 135 9.78 8.29 -10.36
CA GLY A 135 10.63 8.64 -11.49
C GLY A 135 11.86 9.46 -11.10
N ALA A 136 12.24 9.46 -9.82
CA ALA A 136 13.49 10.02 -9.33
C ALA A 136 14.53 8.91 -9.11
N GLU A 137 15.76 9.12 -9.53
CA GLU A 137 16.84 8.14 -9.34
C GLU A 137 17.40 8.18 -7.91
N THR A 138 17.39 9.35 -7.28
CA THR A 138 17.91 9.54 -5.93
C THR A 138 17.01 10.44 -5.08
N ALA A 139 17.26 10.41 -3.76
CA ALA A 139 16.60 11.30 -2.82
C ALA A 139 16.95 12.79 -3.09
N GLU A 140 18.23 13.05 -3.43
CA GLU A 140 18.72 14.39 -3.72
C GLU A 140 18.04 14.98 -4.96
N GLU A 141 17.83 14.19 -6.00
CA GLU A 141 17.07 14.61 -7.18
C GLU A 141 15.64 14.99 -6.79
N MET A 142 14.97 14.12 -6.02
CA MET A 142 13.60 14.37 -5.56
C MET A 142 13.52 15.62 -4.65
N MET A 143 14.54 15.86 -3.81
CA MET A 143 14.62 17.07 -2.97
C MET A 143 14.85 18.33 -3.79
N LYS A 144 15.76 18.27 -4.78
CA LYS A 144 16.12 19.41 -5.64
C LYS A 144 14.92 19.90 -6.43
N ASP A 145 14.08 18.99 -6.91
CA ASP A 145 12.87 19.30 -7.70
C ASP A 145 11.58 18.94 -6.93
N TRP A 146 11.58 19.25 -5.62
CA TRP A 146 10.48 18.89 -4.74
C TRP A 146 9.12 19.38 -5.21
N GLY A 147 9.06 20.53 -5.87
CA GLY A 147 7.82 21.06 -6.43
C GLY A 147 7.13 20.11 -7.40
N LYS A 148 7.92 19.37 -8.20
CA LYS A 148 7.43 18.36 -9.14
C LYS A 148 6.86 17.12 -8.44
N TYR A 149 7.49 16.69 -7.35
CA TYR A 149 7.19 15.41 -6.72
C TYR A 149 6.25 15.49 -5.52
N LYS A 150 6.13 16.68 -4.89
CA LYS A 150 5.50 16.88 -3.57
C LYS A 150 4.08 16.31 -3.49
N GLU A 151 3.23 16.69 -4.42
CA GLU A 151 1.81 16.29 -4.37
C GLU A 151 1.66 14.77 -4.41
N LEU A 152 2.34 14.14 -5.37
CA LEU A 152 2.30 12.70 -5.55
C LEU A 152 2.96 11.95 -4.39
N ALA A 153 4.10 12.44 -3.88
CA ALA A 153 4.77 11.86 -2.74
C ALA A 153 3.91 11.90 -1.47
N LEU A 154 3.25 13.02 -1.20
CA LEU A 154 2.31 13.13 -0.09
C LEU A 154 1.11 12.21 -0.27
N LYS A 155 0.52 12.18 -1.47
CA LYS A 155 -0.58 11.25 -1.79
C LYS A 155 -0.21 9.78 -1.58
N CYS A 156 1.05 9.40 -1.81
CA CYS A 156 1.55 8.04 -1.62
C CYS A 156 2.22 7.81 -0.25
N SER A 157 2.14 8.76 0.67
CA SER A 157 2.67 8.66 2.04
C SER A 157 1.55 8.23 3.00
N PRO A 158 1.59 7.03 3.59
CA PRO A 158 0.54 6.59 4.52
C PRO A 158 0.22 7.60 5.62
N VAL A 159 1.24 8.21 6.22
CA VAL A 159 1.08 9.13 7.35
C VAL A 159 0.26 10.39 7.01
N THR A 160 0.16 10.78 5.74
CA THR A 160 -0.62 11.96 5.33
C THR A 160 -2.12 11.73 5.31
N HIS A 161 -2.55 10.48 5.40
CA HIS A 161 -3.95 10.07 5.37
C HIS A 161 -4.51 9.74 6.76
N LEU A 162 -3.70 9.84 7.82
CA LEU A 162 -4.10 9.50 9.17
C LEU A 162 -5.31 10.32 9.65
N THR A 163 -6.36 9.62 10.07
CA THR A 163 -7.61 10.18 10.60
C THR A 163 -8.08 9.42 11.85
N GLN A 164 -9.13 9.90 12.51
CA GLN A 164 -9.66 9.26 13.73
C GLN A 164 -10.49 8.00 13.45
N ASP A 165 -10.95 7.82 12.22
CA ASP A 165 -11.78 6.69 11.80
C ASP A 165 -10.98 5.57 11.13
N ASP A 166 -9.65 5.65 11.22
CA ASP A 166 -8.76 4.63 10.67
C ASP A 166 -8.86 3.30 11.42
N PRO A 167 -8.71 2.18 10.70
CA PRO A 167 -8.76 0.86 11.32
C PRO A 167 -7.51 0.59 12.16
N PRO A 168 -7.55 -0.39 13.08
CA PRO A 168 -6.38 -0.77 13.88
C PRO A 168 -5.22 -1.24 13.01
N LEU A 169 -4.01 -0.81 13.40
CA LEU A 169 -2.75 -1.15 12.74
C LEU A 169 -1.87 -1.96 13.68
N HIS A 170 -1.23 -3.01 13.13
CA HIS A 170 -0.19 -3.76 13.80
C HIS A 170 1.14 -3.57 13.07
N LEU A 171 2.08 -2.88 13.70
CA LEU A 171 3.34 -2.45 13.08
C LEU A 171 4.52 -3.22 13.66
N PHE A 172 5.30 -3.88 12.79
CA PHE A 172 6.55 -4.54 13.16
C PHE A 172 7.73 -3.79 12.55
N TYR A 173 8.63 -3.33 13.40
CA TYR A 173 9.91 -2.74 13.01
C TYR A 173 11.02 -3.35 13.86
N ASN A 174 12.13 -3.68 13.22
CA ASN A 174 13.34 -4.06 13.95
C ASN A 174 13.95 -2.78 14.53
N VAL A 175 14.20 -2.81 15.83
CA VAL A 175 15.01 -1.79 16.52
C VAL A 175 16.42 -2.34 16.54
N ASN A 176 17.30 -1.80 15.68
CA ASN A 176 18.74 -2.10 15.71
C ASN A 176 19.44 -1.01 16.50
#